data_f565fb1e82000b07ad4c368a17c191d7
#
_entry.id   f565fb1e82000b07ad4c368a17c191d7
#
_cell.length_a   1.000
_cell.length_b   1.000
_cell.length_c   1.000
_cell.angle_alpha   90.00
_cell.angle_beta   90.00
_cell.angle_gamma   90.00
#
_symmetry.space_group_name_H-M   'P 1'
#
loop_
_entity.id
_entity.type
_entity.pdbx_description
1 polymer ?
#
loop_
_entity_poly.entity_id
_entity_poly.type
_entity_poly.pdbx_seq_one_letter_code
_entity_poly.pdbx_strand_id
1 'polypeptide(L)'
;MEQWTPIKNYEGFYEISNTGKVKSLINRYKTKTNQELLPYIDKKGYHRVTLSKPTKARFLIHRLVAEHFVEKRQGCDIVNHLDNNPSNNVFTNLEWTTYSGNLQHAQNQNRLFEAQSKGGKTTGTLATKTLMNNTLAMIGNVYGKWTVVSTGIIVKYGNVNRPKLLCECICGNTNEIDKIV
;
A
#
# COMPACT_ATOMS: atom_id res chain seq x y z
N MET A 1 25.73 5.04 4.23
CA MET A 1 26.83 4.12 3.86
C MET A 1 26.21 2.78 3.48
N GLU A 2 26.66 2.14 2.40
CA GLU A 2 26.11 0.86 1.96
C GLU A 2 26.61 -0.26 2.90
N GLN A 3 25.66 -1.06 3.42
CA GLN A 3 25.94 -2.18 4.32
C GLN A 3 25.50 -3.48 3.67
N TRP A 4 26.28 -4.54 3.85
CA TRP A 4 26.03 -5.86 3.28
C TRP A 4 25.87 -6.89 4.39
N THR A 5 24.92 -7.83 4.22
CA THR A 5 24.68 -8.93 5.15
C THR A 5 24.42 -10.23 4.37
N PRO A 6 24.86 -11.40 4.88
CA PRO A 6 24.52 -12.67 4.28
C PRO A 6 23.01 -12.89 4.20
N ILE A 7 22.54 -13.42 3.07
CA ILE A 7 21.12 -13.78 2.91
C ILE A 7 20.84 -15.02 3.72
N LYS A 8 19.82 -14.96 4.58
CA LYS A 8 19.38 -16.08 5.44
C LYS A 8 19.10 -17.33 4.61
N ASN A 9 19.64 -18.47 5.05
CA ASN A 9 19.66 -19.78 4.37
C ASN A 9 20.49 -19.82 3.06
N TYR A 10 21.24 -18.76 2.78
CA TYR A 10 22.15 -18.65 1.63
C TYR A 10 23.51 -18.09 2.05
N GLU A 11 23.85 -18.23 3.32
CA GLU A 11 25.10 -17.79 3.92
C GLU A 11 26.30 -18.41 3.17
N GLY A 12 27.32 -17.60 2.91
CA GLY A 12 28.50 -18.02 2.14
C GLY A 12 28.30 -18.08 0.63
N PHE A 13 27.08 -17.89 0.13
CA PHE A 13 26.76 -17.88 -1.29
C PHE A 13 26.37 -16.50 -1.81
N TYR A 14 25.54 -15.76 -1.02
CA TYR A 14 25.00 -14.46 -1.44
C TYR A 14 24.89 -13.49 -0.26
N GLU A 15 25.03 -12.22 -0.59
CA GLU A 15 24.78 -11.12 0.32
C GLU A 15 23.79 -10.13 -0.30
N ILE A 16 23.05 -9.46 0.57
CA ILE A 16 22.11 -8.37 0.24
C ILE A 16 22.61 -7.08 0.86
N SER A 17 22.51 -5.94 0.13
CA SER A 17 22.79 -4.62 0.68
C SER A 17 21.51 -3.93 1.18
N ASN A 18 21.68 -2.97 2.08
CA ASN A 18 20.62 -2.09 2.55
C ASN A 18 20.06 -1.17 1.45
N THR A 19 20.67 -1.16 0.26
CA THR A 19 20.20 -0.41 -0.93
C THR A 19 19.49 -1.30 -1.94
N GLY A 20 19.38 -2.63 -1.70
CA GLY A 20 18.69 -3.57 -2.58
C GLY A 20 19.56 -4.20 -3.64
N LYS A 21 20.89 -4.16 -3.51
CA LYS A 21 21.79 -4.90 -4.37
C LYS A 21 22.06 -6.28 -3.82
N VAL A 22 22.18 -7.27 -4.70
CA VAL A 22 22.51 -8.65 -4.33
C VAL A 22 23.82 -9.02 -5.00
N LYS A 23 24.76 -9.59 -4.27
CA LYS A 23 26.01 -10.11 -4.85
C LYS A 23 26.19 -11.60 -4.58
N SER A 24 26.81 -12.28 -5.50
CA SER A 24 27.25 -13.67 -5.36
C SER A 24 28.69 -13.69 -4.82
N LEU A 25 28.89 -14.48 -3.77
CA LEU A 25 30.22 -14.66 -3.16
C LEU A 25 31.03 -15.75 -3.85
N ILE A 26 30.39 -16.61 -4.64
CA ILE A 26 31.02 -17.68 -5.38
C ILE A 26 30.47 -17.73 -6.81
N ASN A 27 31.31 -18.06 -7.78
CA ASN A 27 30.90 -18.29 -9.15
C ASN A 27 30.48 -19.76 -9.40
N ARG A 28 30.13 -20.10 -10.66
CA ARG A 28 29.75 -21.47 -11.05
C ARG A 28 30.88 -22.51 -10.83
N TYR A 29 32.12 -22.07 -10.79
CA TYR A 29 33.31 -22.92 -10.56
C TYR A 29 33.70 -23.01 -9.07
N LYS A 30 32.84 -22.53 -8.15
CA LYS A 30 33.05 -22.47 -6.69
C LYS A 30 34.26 -21.59 -6.28
N THR A 31 34.77 -20.72 -7.14
CA THR A 31 35.76 -19.73 -6.77
C THR A 31 35.09 -18.50 -6.17
N LYS A 32 35.74 -17.86 -5.19
CA LYS A 32 35.23 -16.64 -4.57
C LYS A 32 35.07 -15.53 -5.61
N THR A 33 33.97 -14.80 -5.53
CA THR A 33 33.67 -13.63 -6.37
C THR A 33 32.85 -12.64 -5.56
N ASN A 34 32.76 -11.42 -5.99
CA ASN A 34 31.85 -10.42 -5.43
C ASN A 34 30.98 -9.85 -6.55
N GLN A 35 30.54 -10.70 -7.45
CA GLN A 35 29.78 -10.30 -8.61
C GLN A 35 28.38 -9.87 -8.21
N GLU A 36 28.01 -8.63 -8.51
CA GLU A 36 26.63 -8.13 -8.35
C GLU A 36 25.71 -8.85 -9.35
N LEU A 37 24.56 -9.29 -8.87
CA LEU A 37 23.54 -9.95 -9.68
C LEU A 37 22.57 -8.89 -10.21
N LEU A 38 22.35 -8.90 -11.52
CA LEU A 38 21.35 -8.02 -12.12
C LEU A 38 19.95 -8.54 -11.81
N PRO A 39 19.08 -7.71 -11.21
CA PRO A 39 17.69 -8.07 -11.01
C PRO A 39 16.92 -8.04 -12.31
N TYR A 40 15.89 -8.86 -12.45
CA TYR A 40 14.89 -8.66 -13.47
C TYR A 40 13.65 -7.95 -12.87
N ILE A 41 12.99 -7.14 -13.69
CA ILE A 41 11.82 -6.36 -13.28
C ILE A 41 10.58 -7.12 -13.76
N ASP A 42 9.64 -7.38 -12.83
CA ASP A 42 8.38 -8.02 -13.20
C ASP A 42 7.37 -7.00 -13.78
N LYS A 43 6.24 -7.50 -14.30
CA LYS A 43 5.20 -6.67 -14.93
C LYS A 43 4.61 -5.59 -14.03
N LYS A 44 4.81 -5.70 -12.72
CA LYS A 44 4.34 -4.73 -11.72
C LYS A 44 5.44 -3.77 -11.26
N GLY A 45 6.64 -3.84 -11.85
CA GLY A 45 7.78 -2.99 -11.52
C GLY A 45 8.63 -3.50 -10.35
N TYR A 46 8.33 -4.66 -9.76
CA TYR A 46 9.12 -5.20 -8.67
C TYR A 46 10.41 -5.85 -9.17
N HIS A 47 11.50 -5.55 -8.48
CA HIS A 47 12.79 -6.18 -8.71
C HIS A 47 12.85 -7.57 -8.08
N ARG A 48 13.26 -8.54 -8.86
CA ARG A 48 13.43 -9.95 -8.46
C ARG A 48 14.82 -10.44 -8.76
N VAL A 49 15.29 -11.38 -7.93
CA VAL A 49 16.55 -12.08 -8.13
C VAL A 49 16.32 -13.59 -8.04
N THR A 50 17.09 -14.35 -8.82
CA THR A 50 17.12 -15.81 -8.70
C THR A 50 18.42 -16.23 -8.05
N LEU A 51 18.36 -16.87 -6.90
CA LEU A 51 19.47 -17.50 -6.22
C LEU A 51 19.50 -18.98 -6.61
N SER A 52 20.68 -19.53 -6.95
CA SER A 52 20.80 -20.86 -7.53
C SER A 52 21.39 -21.88 -6.55
N LYS A 53 22.00 -21.43 -5.45
CA LYS A 53 22.66 -22.26 -4.44
C LYS A 53 22.33 -21.78 -3.05
N PRO A 54 22.25 -22.64 -2.05
CA PRO A 54 22.29 -24.11 -2.14
C PRO A 54 21.06 -24.66 -2.87
N THR A 55 19.94 -23.95 -2.83
CA THR A 55 18.68 -24.32 -3.47
C THR A 55 18.23 -23.20 -4.41
N LYS A 56 17.72 -23.55 -5.58
CA LYS A 56 17.23 -22.56 -6.55
C LYS A 56 15.90 -21.97 -6.11
N ALA A 57 15.87 -20.68 -5.86
CA ALA A 57 14.66 -19.94 -5.50
C ALA A 57 14.65 -18.52 -6.07
N ARG A 58 13.46 -17.95 -6.19
CA ARG A 58 13.25 -16.57 -6.67
C ARG A 58 12.76 -15.71 -5.51
N PHE A 59 13.36 -14.54 -5.38
CA PHE A 59 13.05 -13.61 -4.30
C PHE A 59 12.67 -12.25 -4.85
N LEU A 60 11.79 -11.56 -4.15
CA LEU A 60 11.54 -10.12 -4.29
C LEU A 60 12.63 -9.38 -3.51
N ILE A 61 13.33 -8.46 -4.15
CA ILE A 61 14.46 -7.77 -3.51
C ILE A 61 14.00 -6.94 -2.30
N HIS A 62 12.89 -6.21 -2.39
CA HIS A 62 12.38 -5.45 -1.25
C HIS A 62 12.09 -6.34 -0.03
N ARG A 63 11.64 -7.59 -0.23
CA ARG A 63 11.43 -8.52 0.89
C ARG A 63 12.75 -8.97 1.51
N LEU A 64 13.76 -9.28 0.68
CA LEU A 64 15.09 -9.59 1.19
C LEU A 64 15.68 -8.43 2.00
N VAL A 65 15.55 -7.20 1.50
CA VAL A 65 16.02 -6.02 2.24
C VAL A 65 15.24 -5.85 3.55
N ALA A 66 13.92 -5.95 3.51
CA ALA A 66 13.11 -5.79 4.70
C ALA A 66 13.39 -6.87 5.76
N GLU A 67 13.61 -8.12 5.34
CA GLU A 67 13.95 -9.23 6.26
C GLU A 67 15.30 -9.05 6.98
N HIS A 68 16.23 -8.29 6.39
CA HIS A 68 17.59 -8.15 6.93
C HIS A 68 17.87 -6.79 7.58
N PHE A 69 17.14 -5.74 7.19
CA PHE A 69 17.45 -4.36 7.59
C PHE A 69 16.29 -3.58 8.20
N VAL A 70 15.06 -4.10 8.14
CA VAL A 70 13.88 -3.42 8.68
C VAL A 70 13.30 -4.23 9.83
N GLU A 71 13.12 -3.59 10.98
CA GLU A 71 12.54 -4.24 12.15
C GLU A 71 11.11 -4.71 11.87
N LYS A 72 10.88 -6.00 12.04
CA LYS A 72 9.57 -6.61 11.82
C LYS A 72 8.73 -6.59 13.10
N ARG A 73 7.57 -5.91 13.05
CA ARG A 73 6.58 -5.95 14.14
C ARG A 73 5.68 -7.17 14.02
N GLN A 74 5.21 -7.67 15.14
CA GLN A 74 4.28 -8.80 15.18
C GLN A 74 2.99 -8.48 14.40
N GLY A 75 2.53 -9.42 13.58
CA GLY A 75 1.33 -9.26 12.73
C GLY A 75 1.53 -8.46 11.44
N CYS A 76 2.75 -7.96 11.18
CA CYS A 76 3.08 -7.25 9.96
C CYS A 76 3.80 -8.18 8.97
N ASP A 77 3.11 -8.69 7.97
CA ASP A 77 3.64 -9.66 6.99
C ASP A 77 3.78 -9.11 5.56
N ILE A 78 3.40 -7.86 5.37
CA ILE A 78 3.49 -7.17 4.08
C ILE A 78 4.61 -6.14 4.15
N VAL A 79 5.43 -6.08 3.10
CA VAL A 79 6.41 -5.01 2.91
C VAL A 79 5.81 -3.96 1.99
N ASN A 80 5.76 -2.73 2.45
CA ASN A 80 5.28 -1.56 1.72
C ASN A 80 6.45 -0.65 1.32
N HIS A 81 6.34 0.01 0.16
CA HIS A 81 7.23 1.09 -0.26
C HIS A 81 6.60 2.43 0.13
N LEU A 82 7.28 3.20 0.95
CA LEU A 82 6.77 4.49 1.45
C LEU A 82 6.51 5.49 0.33
N ASP A 83 7.37 5.50 -0.68
CA ASP A 83 7.25 6.36 -1.87
C ASP A 83 6.37 5.77 -2.99
N ASN A 84 5.79 4.57 -2.79
CA ASN A 84 5.05 3.81 -3.81
C ASN A 84 5.84 3.41 -5.07
N ASN A 85 7.14 3.55 -5.07
CA ASN A 85 7.99 3.12 -6.18
C ASN A 85 8.50 1.69 -5.93
N PRO A 86 7.99 0.67 -6.64
CA PRO A 86 8.39 -0.73 -6.42
C PRO A 86 9.85 -1.01 -6.80
N SER A 87 10.52 -0.07 -7.47
CA SER A 87 11.92 -0.15 -7.84
C SER A 87 12.86 0.41 -6.78
N ASN A 88 12.36 1.23 -5.84
CA ASN A 88 13.16 1.83 -4.77
C ASN A 88 13.25 0.90 -3.55
N ASN A 89 14.22 0.01 -3.57
CA ASN A 89 14.40 -1.02 -2.54
C ASN A 89 15.35 -0.61 -1.41
N VAL A 90 15.62 0.69 -1.21
CA VAL A 90 16.43 1.17 -0.09
C VAL A 90 15.68 0.92 1.21
N PHE A 91 16.37 0.39 2.25
CA PHE A 91 15.73 -0.02 3.50
C PHE A 91 14.95 1.09 4.21
N THR A 92 15.39 2.35 4.09
CA THR A 92 14.68 3.52 4.66
C THR A 92 13.36 3.83 3.97
N ASN A 93 13.14 3.27 2.78
CA ASN A 93 11.90 3.40 2.01
C ASN A 93 10.95 2.21 2.21
N LEU A 94 11.34 1.24 3.03
CA LEU A 94 10.56 0.01 3.25
C LEU A 94 10.05 -0.05 4.68
N GLU A 95 8.81 -0.53 4.83
CA GLU A 95 8.23 -0.80 6.14
C GLU A 95 7.49 -2.14 6.15
N TRP A 96 7.49 -2.82 7.30
CA TRP A 96 6.60 -3.93 7.56
C TRP A 96 5.23 -3.40 8.00
N THR A 97 4.18 -3.84 7.33
CA THR A 97 2.82 -3.40 7.60
C THR A 97 1.82 -4.56 7.54
N THR A 98 0.60 -4.32 8.01
CA THR A 98 -0.54 -5.24 7.84
C THR A 98 -1.21 -5.01 6.49
N TYR A 99 -2.10 -5.94 6.08
CA TYR A 99 -2.92 -5.75 4.89
C TYR A 99 -3.77 -4.46 4.97
N SER A 100 -4.37 -4.20 6.13
CA SER A 100 -5.17 -2.99 6.38
C SER A 100 -4.32 -1.72 6.28
N GLY A 101 -3.11 -1.72 6.88
CA GLY A 101 -2.19 -0.58 6.81
C GLY A 101 -1.74 -0.28 5.39
N ASN A 102 -1.39 -1.32 4.62
CA ASN A 102 -1.01 -1.15 3.21
C ASN A 102 -2.18 -0.63 2.35
N LEU A 103 -3.40 -1.08 2.61
CA LEU A 103 -4.58 -0.56 1.94
C LEU A 103 -4.85 0.90 2.29
N GLN A 104 -4.72 1.28 3.56
CA GLN A 104 -4.87 2.66 4.01
C GLN A 104 -3.81 3.59 3.41
N HIS A 105 -2.55 3.14 3.34
CA HIS A 105 -1.49 3.88 2.65
C HIS A 105 -1.83 4.12 1.17
N ALA A 106 -2.30 3.08 0.46
CA ALA A 106 -2.73 3.19 -0.92
C ALA A 106 -3.95 4.12 -1.11
N GLN A 107 -4.86 4.18 -0.13
CA GLN A 107 -6.01 5.10 -0.13
C GLN A 107 -5.58 6.56 0.08
N ASN A 108 -4.73 6.80 1.07
CA ASN A 108 -4.23 8.15 1.39
C ASN A 108 -3.48 8.77 0.22
N GLN A 109 -2.90 7.95 -0.65
CA GLN A 109 -2.19 8.42 -1.85
C GLN A 109 -3.03 8.40 -3.13
N ASN A 110 -4.36 8.30 -3.03
CA ASN A 110 -5.31 8.28 -4.15
C ASN A 110 -5.06 7.18 -5.21
N ARG A 111 -4.16 6.22 -4.96
CA ARG A 111 -3.82 5.14 -5.91
C ARG A 111 -5.00 4.24 -6.24
N LEU A 112 -5.89 4.01 -5.28
CA LEU A 112 -7.10 3.21 -5.52
C LEU A 112 -8.08 3.94 -6.42
N PHE A 113 -8.12 5.27 -6.34
CA PHE A 113 -8.97 6.08 -7.22
C PHE A 113 -8.49 6.01 -8.68
N GLU A 114 -7.19 6.15 -8.91
CA GLU A 114 -6.62 6.04 -10.27
C GLU A 114 -6.72 4.64 -10.87
N ALA A 115 -6.51 3.59 -10.08
CA ALA A 115 -6.65 2.21 -10.55
C ALA A 115 -8.10 1.87 -10.92
N GLN A 116 -9.05 2.40 -10.16
CA GLN A 116 -10.49 2.21 -10.41
C GLN A 116 -10.99 3.02 -11.63
N SER A 117 -10.40 4.17 -11.91
CA SER A 117 -10.75 4.98 -13.10
C SER A 117 -10.28 4.35 -14.41
N LYS A 118 -9.23 3.51 -14.38
CA LYS A 118 -8.66 2.82 -15.55
C LYS A 118 -9.28 1.45 -15.84
N GLY A 119 -9.97 0.85 -14.86
CA GLY A 119 -10.64 -0.46 -14.99
C GLY A 119 -12.14 -0.31 -15.21
N GLY A 120 -12.61 -0.55 -16.42
CA GLY A 120 -13.99 -0.39 -16.81
C GLY A 120 -15.01 -1.15 -15.94
N LYS A 121 -16.20 -0.55 -15.82
CA LYS A 121 -17.51 -1.13 -15.43
C LYS A 121 -17.51 -2.05 -14.20
N THR A 122 -17.38 -1.50 -13.00
CA THR A 122 -17.87 -2.13 -11.79
C THR A 122 -19.12 -1.37 -11.30
N THR A 123 -20.27 -1.92 -11.64
CA THR A 123 -21.57 -1.49 -11.19
C THR A 123 -21.70 -1.64 -9.67
N GLY A 124 -22.11 -0.61 -8.99
CA GLY A 124 -22.72 -0.66 -7.64
C GLY A 124 -21.82 -0.25 -6.46
N THR A 125 -20.64 -0.80 -6.29
CA THR A 125 -19.81 -0.55 -5.08
C THR A 125 -19.03 0.76 -5.15
N LEU A 126 -18.73 1.23 -6.35
CA LEU A 126 -17.99 2.48 -6.59
C LEU A 126 -18.85 3.71 -6.31
N ALA A 127 -20.12 3.67 -6.72
CA ALA A 127 -21.06 4.75 -6.51
C ALA A 127 -21.26 5.04 -5.01
N THR A 128 -21.30 3.99 -4.17
CA THR A 128 -21.49 4.12 -2.72
C THR A 128 -20.28 4.77 -2.05
N LYS A 129 -19.06 4.43 -2.50
CA LYS A 129 -17.82 4.95 -1.90
C LYS A 129 -17.52 6.40 -2.33
N THR A 130 -17.80 6.75 -3.58
CA THR A 130 -17.72 8.14 -4.07
C THR A 130 -18.78 9.02 -3.40
N LEU A 131 -20.00 8.50 -3.20
CA LEU A 131 -21.05 9.17 -2.44
C LEU A 131 -20.64 9.40 -0.97
N MET A 132 -20.00 8.43 -0.31
CA MET A 132 -19.50 8.58 1.06
C MET A 132 -18.39 9.64 1.15
N ASN A 133 -17.41 9.62 0.26
CA ASN A 133 -16.32 10.60 0.27
C ASN A 133 -16.83 12.03 -0.01
N ASN A 134 -17.77 12.19 -0.96
CA ASN A 134 -18.39 13.48 -1.23
C ASN A 134 -19.27 13.96 -0.07
N THR A 135 -19.80 13.05 0.74
CA THR A 135 -20.60 13.40 1.92
C THR A 135 -19.71 13.74 3.11
N LEU A 136 -18.57 13.05 3.30
CA LEU A 136 -17.56 13.40 4.31
C LEU A 136 -16.99 14.82 4.11
N ALA A 137 -16.81 15.25 2.87
CA ALA A 137 -16.37 16.60 2.54
C ALA A 137 -17.43 17.69 2.88
N MET A 138 -18.65 17.31 3.20
CA MET A 138 -19.71 18.23 3.59
C MET A 138 -19.79 18.50 5.10
N ILE A 139 -19.10 17.69 5.94
CA ILE A 139 -19.07 17.89 7.39
C ILE A 139 -18.45 19.28 7.70
N GLY A 140 -19.12 20.04 8.53
CA GLY A 140 -18.74 21.40 8.86
C GLY A 140 -19.36 22.48 7.96
N ASN A 141 -19.95 22.11 6.81
CA ASN A 141 -20.62 23.09 5.95
C ASN A 141 -21.91 23.59 6.63
N VAL A 142 -22.15 24.89 6.45
CA VAL A 142 -23.32 25.58 7.02
C VAL A 142 -24.31 25.92 5.92
N TYR A 143 -25.55 25.51 6.10
CA TYR A 143 -26.67 25.78 5.18
C TYR A 143 -27.79 26.52 5.95
N GLY A 144 -27.79 27.84 5.89
CA GLY A 144 -28.69 28.66 6.66
C GLY A 144 -28.46 28.50 8.18
N LYS A 145 -29.42 27.92 8.90
CA LYS A 145 -29.33 27.67 10.34
C LYS A 145 -28.79 26.29 10.71
N TRP A 146 -28.42 25.47 9.70
CA TRP A 146 -28.04 24.08 9.87
C TRP A 146 -26.57 23.86 9.54
N THR A 147 -25.86 23.15 10.40
CA THR A 147 -24.48 22.72 10.19
C THR A 147 -24.47 21.22 10.03
N VAL A 148 -23.77 20.69 9.02
CA VAL A 148 -23.58 19.26 8.83
C VAL A 148 -22.60 18.75 9.88
N VAL A 149 -23.07 17.93 10.81
CA VAL A 149 -22.25 17.42 11.93
C VAL A 149 -21.76 15.99 11.70
N SER A 150 -22.48 15.21 10.90
CA SER A 150 -22.09 13.84 10.58
C SER A 150 -22.72 13.37 9.26
N THR A 151 -22.11 12.36 8.66
CA THR A 151 -22.72 11.60 7.58
C THR A 151 -23.55 10.49 8.20
N GLY A 152 -24.86 10.59 8.05
CA GLY A 152 -25.81 9.61 8.58
C GLY A 152 -25.85 8.31 7.79
N ILE A 153 -26.84 7.49 8.08
CA ILE A 153 -27.07 6.15 7.50
C ILE A 153 -27.36 6.26 6.00
N ILE A 154 -26.82 5.31 5.22
CA ILE A 154 -27.23 5.17 3.81
C ILE A 154 -28.63 4.55 3.79
N VAL A 155 -29.60 5.28 3.27
CA VAL A 155 -30.96 4.79 3.09
C VAL A 155 -31.17 4.36 1.65
N LYS A 156 -31.78 3.19 1.49
CA LYS A 156 -32.08 2.62 0.16
C LYS A 156 -33.48 3.07 -0.28
N TYR A 157 -33.55 3.82 -1.35
CA TYR A 157 -34.78 4.20 -2.03
C TYR A 157 -34.89 3.46 -3.36
N GLY A 158 -35.68 2.39 -3.41
CA GLY A 158 -35.74 1.51 -4.58
C GLY A 158 -34.36 0.89 -4.87
N ASN A 159 -33.81 1.14 -6.05
CA ASN A 159 -32.50 0.68 -6.47
C ASN A 159 -31.36 1.69 -6.24
N VAL A 160 -31.64 2.82 -5.58
CA VAL A 160 -30.68 3.90 -5.37
C VAL A 160 -30.35 4.03 -3.88
N ASN A 161 -29.06 4.01 -3.56
CA ASN A 161 -28.54 4.29 -2.21
C ASN A 161 -28.32 5.79 -2.06
N ARG A 162 -28.97 6.43 -1.09
CA ARG A 162 -28.77 7.85 -0.78
C ARG A 162 -28.23 8.01 0.63
N PRO A 163 -27.11 8.71 0.82
CA PRO A 163 -26.64 9.08 2.16
C PRO A 163 -27.49 10.20 2.71
N LYS A 164 -27.92 10.06 3.96
CA LYS A 164 -28.51 11.15 4.74
C LYS A 164 -27.41 11.91 5.47
N LEU A 165 -27.59 13.22 5.60
CA LEU A 165 -26.73 14.10 6.39
C LEU A 165 -27.41 14.36 7.71
N LEU A 166 -26.68 14.15 8.82
CA LEU A 166 -27.12 14.62 10.13
C LEU A 166 -26.70 16.08 10.27
N CYS A 167 -27.68 16.95 10.47
CA CYS A 167 -27.47 18.39 10.62
C CYS A 167 -27.93 18.84 12.00
N GLU A 168 -27.17 19.74 12.59
CA GLU A 168 -27.49 20.40 13.85
C GLU A 168 -27.84 21.88 13.59
N CYS A 169 -28.96 22.30 14.11
CA CYS A 169 -29.37 23.70 14.09
C CYS A 169 -28.63 24.50 15.16
N ILE A 170 -28.37 25.77 14.91
CA ILE A 170 -27.86 26.73 15.93
C ILE A 170 -28.70 26.76 17.22
N CYS A 171 -29.94 26.28 17.15
CA CYS A 171 -30.85 26.12 18.32
C CYS A 171 -30.66 24.79 19.08
N GLY A 172 -29.71 23.93 18.68
CA GLY A 172 -29.43 22.63 19.29
C GLY A 172 -30.30 21.47 18.79
N ASN A 173 -31.24 21.70 17.89
CA ASN A 173 -32.05 20.62 17.32
C ASN A 173 -31.25 19.90 16.22
N THR A 174 -31.36 18.58 16.17
CA THR A 174 -30.76 17.73 15.12
C THR A 174 -31.82 17.21 14.14
N ASN A 175 -31.51 17.12 12.86
CA ASN A 175 -32.39 16.55 11.86
C ASN A 175 -31.57 15.80 10.78
N GLU A 176 -32.14 14.73 10.26
CA GLU A 176 -31.58 14.01 9.09
C GLU A 176 -32.20 14.58 7.81
N ILE A 177 -31.36 15.06 6.92
CA ILE A 177 -31.80 15.59 5.62
C ILE A 177 -31.18 14.78 4.48
N ASP A 178 -31.98 14.57 3.43
CA ASP A 178 -31.45 14.03 2.18
C ASP A 178 -30.48 15.04 1.56
N LYS A 179 -29.41 14.55 0.96
CA LYS A 179 -28.47 15.42 0.26
C LYS A 179 -29.23 16.26 -0.78
N ILE A 180 -29.28 17.56 -0.57
CA ILE A 180 -29.78 18.50 -1.56
C ILE A 180 -28.78 18.51 -2.72
N VAL A 181 -29.28 18.18 -3.94
CA VAL A 181 -28.50 18.18 -5.19
C VAL A 181 -28.26 19.62 -5.62
#